data_d9547d6cde0c8dec4ff1ce39deda4b72
#
_entry.id   d9547d6cde0c8dec4ff1ce39deda4b72
#
_cell.length_a   1.000
_cell.length_b   1.000
_cell.length_c   1.000
_cell.angle_alpha   90.00
_cell.angle_beta   90.00
_cell.angle_gamma   90.00
#
_symmetry.space_group_name_H-M   'P 1'
#
loop_
_entity.id
_entity.type
_entity.pdbx_description
1 polymer ?
#
loop_
_entity_poly.entity_id
_entity_poly.type
_entity_poly.pdbx_seq_one_letter_code
_entity_poly.pdbx_strand_id
1 'polypeptide(L)'
;IDMTFERILRSALRQDPDVILVGEMRDKTTAEIGMRAAMTGHLVLSTLHTNDASSTPARLIDMGVPQWMVALSLQLVIAQRLVRTICPMCATHCEPTPQELVWLQNELGPEVDTSGVSHGPGCPECNQTGYKGRTGVYEFLQMTLPLVDAMSAQDPTAFSKAAREQMAGNTLRRDAVRLALGG
;
A
#
# COMPACT_ATOMS: atom_id res chain seq x y z
N ILE A 1 28.64 -18.21 15.83
CA ILE A 1 28.59 -17.80 14.42
C ILE A 1 27.61 -16.65 14.36
N ASP A 2 28.10 -15.41 14.13
CA ASP A 2 27.22 -14.25 13.96
C ASP A 2 26.43 -14.38 12.64
N MET A 3 25.20 -14.83 12.75
CA MET A 3 24.26 -14.93 11.65
C MET A 3 23.52 -13.59 11.51
N THR A 4 24.03 -12.74 10.64
CA THR A 4 23.35 -11.49 10.27
C THR A 4 22.34 -11.74 9.13
N PHE A 5 21.32 -10.90 9.05
CA PHE A 5 20.31 -10.95 7.98
C PHE A 5 20.97 -10.87 6.59
N GLU A 6 21.95 -10.00 6.42
CA GLU A 6 22.75 -9.88 5.21
C GLU A 6 23.42 -11.19 4.80
N ARG A 7 24.07 -11.89 5.73
CA ARG A 7 24.76 -13.15 5.44
C ARG A 7 23.78 -14.25 5.03
N ILE A 8 22.62 -14.31 5.67
CA ILE A 8 21.54 -15.26 5.32
C ILE A 8 21.05 -14.96 3.89
N LEU A 9 20.74 -13.72 3.59
CA LEU A 9 20.22 -13.33 2.27
C LEU A 9 21.25 -13.61 1.17
N ARG A 10 22.52 -13.28 1.37
CA ARG A 10 23.61 -13.62 0.43
C ARG A 10 23.79 -15.13 0.24
N SER A 11 23.55 -15.93 1.28
CA SER A 11 23.61 -17.40 1.18
C SER A 11 22.42 -17.96 0.45
N ALA A 12 21.22 -17.42 0.68
CA ALA A 12 19.98 -17.80 0.00
C ALA A 12 20.09 -17.57 -1.52
N LEU A 13 20.67 -16.45 -1.94
CA LEU A 13 20.91 -16.13 -3.35
C LEU A 13 21.80 -17.15 -4.10
N ARG A 14 22.61 -17.94 -3.38
CA ARG A 14 23.46 -18.97 -3.98
C ARG A 14 22.79 -20.34 -4.07
N GLN A 15 21.51 -20.44 -3.65
CA GLN A 15 20.71 -21.66 -3.72
C GLN A 15 19.82 -21.70 -4.98
N ASP A 16 20.09 -20.83 -5.96
CA ASP A 16 19.38 -20.71 -7.22
C ASP A 16 17.84 -20.55 -7.03
N PRO A 17 17.39 -19.57 -6.21
CA PRO A 17 15.98 -19.34 -5.98
C PRO A 17 15.37 -18.53 -7.12
N ASP A 18 14.14 -18.86 -7.55
CA ASP A 18 13.37 -18.01 -8.46
C ASP A 18 12.69 -16.84 -7.70
N VAL A 19 12.25 -17.10 -6.48
CA VAL A 19 11.50 -16.16 -5.64
C VAL A 19 12.18 -16.02 -4.27
N ILE A 20 12.35 -14.77 -3.84
CA ILE A 20 12.96 -14.44 -2.55
C ILE A 20 11.99 -13.58 -1.76
N LEU A 21 11.57 -14.05 -0.59
CA LEU A 21 10.81 -13.26 0.36
C LEU A 21 11.73 -12.72 1.45
N VAL A 22 11.93 -11.40 1.44
CA VAL A 22 12.63 -10.65 2.48
C VAL A 22 11.57 -10.07 3.41
N GLY A 23 11.45 -10.58 4.63
CA GLY A 23 10.37 -10.23 5.56
C GLY A 23 10.13 -8.71 5.67
N GLU A 24 11.23 -7.93 5.79
CA GLU A 24 11.19 -6.47 5.70
C GLU A 24 12.59 -5.89 5.36
N MET A 25 12.60 -4.72 4.72
CA MET A 25 13.80 -3.93 4.48
C MET A 25 13.86 -2.79 5.50
N ARG A 26 14.78 -2.91 6.48
CA ARG A 26 14.97 -1.90 7.54
C ARG A 26 16.21 -1.05 7.36
N ASP A 27 17.16 -1.53 6.59
CA ASP A 27 18.46 -0.91 6.41
C ASP A 27 18.90 -0.92 4.95
N LYS A 28 19.85 -0.04 4.64
CA LYS A 28 20.41 0.13 3.30
C LYS A 28 20.95 -1.18 2.72
N THR A 29 21.71 -1.93 3.50
CA THR A 29 22.41 -3.14 3.02
C THR A 29 21.44 -4.20 2.56
N THR A 30 20.40 -4.47 3.37
CA THR A 30 19.34 -5.42 3.03
C THR A 30 18.57 -4.97 1.78
N ALA A 31 18.23 -3.68 1.70
CA ALA A 31 17.52 -3.13 0.56
C ALA A 31 18.35 -3.22 -0.73
N GLU A 32 19.62 -2.84 -0.70
CA GLU A 32 20.52 -2.96 -1.87
C GLU A 32 20.70 -4.41 -2.33
N ILE A 33 20.83 -5.38 -1.43
CA ILE A 33 20.96 -6.78 -1.80
C ILE A 33 19.67 -7.26 -2.50
N GLY A 34 18.51 -6.95 -1.93
CA GLY A 34 17.22 -7.29 -2.55
C GLY A 34 17.04 -6.67 -3.93
N MET A 35 17.35 -5.38 -4.08
CA MET A 35 17.26 -4.69 -5.36
C MET A 35 18.23 -5.27 -6.40
N ARG A 36 19.46 -5.59 -6.02
CA ARG A 36 20.44 -6.26 -6.92
C ARG A 36 19.95 -7.65 -7.34
N ALA A 37 19.35 -8.42 -6.42
CA ALA A 37 18.75 -9.70 -6.75
C ALA A 37 17.61 -9.55 -7.77
N ALA A 38 16.75 -8.56 -7.60
CA ALA A 38 15.69 -8.26 -8.57
C ALA A 38 16.26 -7.89 -9.96
N MET A 39 17.33 -7.10 -10.01
CA MET A 39 18.01 -6.75 -11.27
C MET A 39 18.67 -7.96 -11.96
N THR A 40 19.00 -9.02 -11.23
CA THR A 40 19.56 -10.25 -11.77
C THR A 40 18.54 -11.33 -12.12
N GLY A 41 17.25 -11.00 -12.09
CA GLY A 41 16.17 -11.85 -12.58
C GLY A 41 15.35 -12.56 -11.50
N HIS A 42 15.66 -12.38 -10.23
CA HIS A 42 14.88 -12.96 -9.13
C HIS A 42 13.58 -12.15 -8.88
N LEU A 43 12.49 -12.81 -8.59
CA LEU A 43 11.32 -12.14 -8.02
C LEU A 43 11.56 -11.89 -6.52
N VAL A 44 11.74 -10.64 -6.14
CA VAL A 44 11.96 -10.25 -4.75
C VAL A 44 10.70 -9.62 -4.18
N LEU A 45 10.19 -10.21 -3.12
CA LEU A 45 9.05 -9.71 -2.34
C LEU A 45 9.56 -9.22 -0.98
N SER A 46 9.10 -8.04 -0.56
CA SER A 46 9.47 -7.51 0.76
C SER A 46 8.40 -6.58 1.31
N THR A 47 8.56 -6.16 2.57
CA THR A 47 7.73 -5.15 3.19
C THR A 47 8.55 -3.93 3.61
N LEU A 48 7.87 -2.79 3.63
CA LEU A 48 8.39 -1.50 4.11
C LEU A 48 7.32 -0.82 4.96
N HIS A 49 7.74 -0.04 5.93
CA HIS A 49 6.82 0.79 6.71
C HIS A 49 6.68 2.16 6.06
N THR A 50 5.66 2.31 5.21
CA THR A 50 5.28 3.57 4.55
C THR A 50 3.80 3.88 4.77
N ASN A 51 3.41 5.14 4.57
CA ASN A 51 2.01 5.56 4.76
C ASN A 51 1.13 5.20 3.56
N ASP A 52 1.71 5.23 2.37
CA ASP A 52 1.06 4.99 1.09
C ASP A 52 2.05 4.40 0.08
N ALA A 53 1.57 3.99 -1.08
CA ALA A 53 2.40 3.41 -2.11
C ALA A 53 3.34 4.44 -2.77
N SER A 54 2.88 5.67 -2.93
CA SER A 54 3.65 6.73 -3.62
C SER A 54 4.88 7.19 -2.85
N SER A 55 4.87 7.09 -1.52
CA SER A 55 6.00 7.45 -0.65
C SER A 55 7.07 6.36 -0.54
N THR A 56 6.79 5.15 -1.01
CA THR A 56 7.72 4.00 -0.88
C THR A 56 9.04 4.20 -1.63
N PRO A 57 9.08 4.70 -2.88
CA PRO A 57 10.35 4.94 -3.57
C PRO A 57 11.23 5.97 -2.84
N ALA A 58 10.63 7.06 -2.35
CA ALA A 58 11.35 8.07 -1.57
C ALA A 58 11.94 7.45 -0.30
N ARG A 59 11.17 6.60 0.40
CA ARG A 59 11.65 5.90 1.60
C ARG A 59 12.87 5.02 1.33
N LEU A 60 12.90 4.31 0.20
CA LEU A 60 14.07 3.51 -0.20
C LEU A 60 15.30 4.39 -0.47
N ILE A 61 15.10 5.54 -1.12
CA ILE A 61 16.17 6.52 -1.36
C ILE A 61 16.67 7.12 -0.03
N ASP A 62 15.79 7.47 0.88
CA ASP A 62 16.14 7.97 2.23
C ASP A 62 16.92 6.96 3.05
N MET A 63 16.68 5.67 2.85
CA MET A 63 17.46 4.58 3.44
C MET A 63 18.88 4.48 2.83
N GLY A 64 19.16 5.24 1.77
CA GLY A 64 20.45 5.30 1.09
C GLY A 64 20.58 4.37 -0.11
N VAL A 65 19.46 3.79 -0.60
CA VAL A 65 19.47 3.03 -1.87
C VAL A 65 19.63 4.03 -3.03
N PRO A 66 20.54 3.79 -3.96
CA PRO A 66 20.70 4.66 -5.13
C PRO A 66 19.39 4.76 -5.93
N GLN A 67 18.99 5.98 -6.28
CA GLN A 67 17.75 6.26 -6.99
C GLN A 67 17.59 5.48 -8.29
N TRP A 68 18.66 5.37 -9.08
CA TRP A 68 18.67 4.57 -10.33
C TRP A 68 18.36 3.08 -10.07
N MET A 69 18.80 2.56 -8.93
CA MET A 69 18.57 1.18 -8.56
C MET A 69 17.10 0.95 -8.21
N VAL A 70 16.49 1.89 -7.46
CA VAL A 70 15.04 1.87 -7.18
C VAL A 70 14.24 1.95 -8.48
N ALA A 71 14.60 2.87 -9.38
CA ALA A 71 13.91 3.06 -10.65
C ALA A 71 13.91 1.80 -11.54
N LEU A 72 15.02 1.05 -11.56
CA LEU A 72 15.17 -0.12 -12.44
C LEU A 72 14.64 -1.42 -11.82
N SER A 73 14.63 -1.55 -10.49
CA SER A 73 14.28 -2.81 -9.84
C SER A 73 12.89 -2.84 -9.21
N LEU A 74 12.35 -1.70 -8.78
CA LEU A 74 11.01 -1.63 -8.22
C LEU A 74 9.97 -1.77 -9.33
N GLN A 75 9.06 -2.72 -9.20
CA GLN A 75 8.03 -2.97 -10.21
C GLN A 75 6.63 -2.64 -9.73
N LEU A 76 6.33 -2.99 -8.49
CA LEU A 76 5.00 -2.79 -7.90
C LEU A 76 5.14 -2.47 -6.42
N VAL A 77 4.37 -1.52 -5.96
CA VAL A 77 4.13 -1.26 -4.54
C VAL A 77 2.66 -1.49 -4.24
N ILE A 78 2.40 -2.26 -3.18
CA ILE A 78 1.05 -2.49 -2.65
C ILE A 78 1.03 -1.89 -1.25
N ALA A 79 0.28 -0.82 -1.04
CA ALA A 79 0.01 -0.33 0.31
C ALA A 79 -1.29 -0.92 0.83
N GLN A 80 -1.32 -1.24 2.13
CA GLN A 80 -2.45 -1.85 2.81
C GLN A 80 -2.73 -1.13 4.12
N ARG A 81 -4.01 -1.01 4.46
CA ARG A 81 -4.48 -0.67 5.81
C ARG A 81 -5.60 -1.62 6.21
N LEU A 82 -5.69 -1.89 7.51
CA LEU A 82 -6.81 -2.65 8.06
C LEU A 82 -7.87 -1.68 8.60
N VAL A 83 -9.08 -1.80 8.10
CA VAL A 83 -10.26 -1.10 8.59
C VAL A 83 -11.15 -2.07 9.38
N ARG A 84 -11.94 -1.55 10.33
CA ARG A 84 -12.88 -2.37 11.10
C ARG A 84 -14.09 -2.69 10.23
N THR A 85 -14.59 -3.91 10.32
CA THR A 85 -15.83 -4.34 9.66
C THR A 85 -17.00 -4.11 10.59
N ILE A 86 -18.12 -3.58 10.08
CA ILE A 86 -19.36 -3.43 10.83
C ILE A 86 -19.85 -4.80 11.26
N CYS A 87 -20.37 -4.89 12.48
CA CYS A 87 -20.90 -6.14 13.00
C CYS A 87 -22.18 -6.54 12.24
N PRO A 88 -22.21 -7.71 11.57
CA PRO A 88 -23.37 -8.11 10.77
C PRO A 88 -24.65 -8.34 11.61
N MET A 89 -24.49 -8.56 12.91
CA MET A 89 -25.64 -8.80 13.81
C MET A 89 -26.35 -7.52 14.25
N CYS A 90 -25.70 -6.35 14.14
CA CYS A 90 -26.29 -5.08 14.51
C CYS A 90 -26.10 -3.99 13.43
N ALA A 91 -25.65 -4.37 12.25
CA ALA A 91 -25.57 -3.44 11.13
C ALA A 91 -26.96 -2.89 10.79
N THR A 92 -27.08 -1.58 10.73
CA THR A 92 -28.31 -0.88 10.35
C THR A 92 -27.96 0.20 9.34
N HIS A 93 -28.82 0.35 8.34
CA HIS A 93 -28.70 1.43 7.37
C HIS A 93 -28.76 2.78 8.08
N CYS A 94 -27.94 3.73 7.64
CA CYS A 94 -27.97 5.12 8.11
C CYS A 94 -27.67 6.08 6.96
N GLU A 95 -28.21 7.27 7.07
CA GLU A 95 -27.78 8.35 6.18
C GLU A 95 -26.44 8.91 6.69
N PRO A 96 -25.49 9.18 5.78
CA PRO A 96 -24.24 9.81 6.17
C PRO A 96 -24.49 11.22 6.70
N THR A 97 -23.70 11.62 7.68
CA THR A 97 -23.68 13.00 8.14
C THR A 97 -23.27 13.95 7.02
N PRO A 98 -23.58 15.26 7.10
CA PRO A 98 -23.15 16.21 6.07
C PRO A 98 -21.64 16.22 5.82
N GLN A 99 -20.82 15.98 6.85
CA GLN A 99 -19.37 15.89 6.71
C GLN A 99 -18.93 14.61 5.99
N GLU A 100 -19.53 13.49 6.31
CA GLU A 100 -19.28 12.21 5.62
C GLU A 100 -19.74 12.27 4.17
N LEU A 101 -20.88 12.89 3.90
CA LEU A 101 -21.39 13.06 2.54
C LEU A 101 -20.40 13.88 1.68
N VAL A 102 -19.90 15.00 2.18
CA VAL A 102 -18.89 15.80 1.49
C VAL A 102 -17.63 14.98 1.23
N TRP A 103 -17.21 14.17 2.18
CA TRP A 103 -16.04 13.31 2.02
C TRP A 103 -16.27 12.21 0.96
N LEU A 104 -17.43 11.55 0.96
CA LEU A 104 -17.82 10.57 -0.05
C LEU A 104 -17.89 11.19 -1.45
N GLN A 105 -18.48 12.37 -1.58
CA GLN A 105 -18.58 13.10 -2.84
C GLN A 105 -17.23 13.54 -3.39
N ASN A 106 -16.28 13.91 -2.53
CA ASN A 106 -14.93 14.27 -2.95
C ASN A 106 -14.16 13.07 -3.53
N GLU A 107 -14.44 11.87 -3.07
CA GLU A 107 -13.73 10.66 -3.53
C GLU A 107 -14.41 10.00 -4.74
N LEU A 108 -15.74 10.00 -4.81
CA LEU A 108 -16.50 9.26 -5.83
C LEU A 108 -17.30 10.14 -6.78
N GLY A 109 -17.39 11.43 -6.50
CA GLY A 109 -18.19 12.37 -7.29
C GLY A 109 -19.51 12.77 -6.63
N PRO A 110 -20.15 13.82 -7.16
CA PRO A 110 -21.33 14.44 -6.53
C PRO A 110 -22.57 13.53 -6.51
N GLU A 111 -22.66 12.56 -7.41
CA GLU A 111 -23.82 11.65 -7.53
C GLU A 111 -23.58 10.31 -6.83
N VAL A 112 -22.79 10.29 -5.75
CA VAL A 112 -22.51 9.05 -5.00
C VAL A 112 -23.79 8.48 -4.40
N ASP A 113 -24.07 7.19 -4.69
CA ASP A 113 -25.15 6.45 -4.04
C ASP A 113 -24.75 6.08 -2.62
N THR A 114 -25.47 6.59 -1.63
CA THR A 114 -25.24 6.36 -0.21
C THR A 114 -26.15 5.31 0.40
N SER A 115 -26.97 4.64 -0.40
CA SER A 115 -27.94 3.64 0.07
C SER A 115 -27.33 2.44 0.79
N GLY A 116 -26.03 2.16 0.54
CA GLY A 116 -25.28 1.10 1.20
C GLY A 116 -24.63 1.50 2.52
N VAL A 117 -24.67 2.79 2.91
CA VAL A 117 -24.03 3.24 4.15
C VAL A 117 -24.73 2.68 5.37
N SER A 118 -23.96 2.05 6.24
CA SER A 118 -24.46 1.39 7.44
C SER A 118 -23.59 1.70 8.65
N HIS A 119 -24.17 1.59 9.84
CA HIS A 119 -23.43 1.66 11.11
C HIS A 119 -23.83 0.53 12.04
N GLY A 120 -22.99 0.22 13.00
CA GLY A 120 -23.30 -0.75 14.06
C GLY A 120 -23.54 -0.04 15.39
N PRO A 121 -24.79 0.01 15.90
CA PRO A 121 -25.08 0.64 17.21
C PRO A 121 -24.47 -0.10 18.39
N GLY A 122 -24.06 -1.34 18.19
CA GLY A 122 -23.53 -2.22 19.24
C GLY A 122 -24.53 -3.31 19.63
N CYS A 123 -24.01 -4.49 19.94
CA CYS A 123 -24.77 -5.63 20.44
C CYS A 123 -23.87 -6.55 21.28
N PRO A 124 -24.41 -7.56 21.99
CA PRO A 124 -23.57 -8.51 22.74
C PRO A 124 -22.53 -9.24 21.90
N GLU A 125 -22.82 -9.54 20.63
CA GLU A 125 -21.91 -10.25 19.72
C GLU A 125 -20.65 -9.45 19.37
N CYS A 126 -20.73 -8.14 19.39
CA CYS A 126 -19.58 -7.26 19.14
C CYS A 126 -19.07 -6.55 20.41
N ASN A 127 -19.50 -7.00 21.59
CA ASN A 127 -19.19 -6.37 22.88
C ASN A 127 -19.52 -4.86 22.87
N GLN A 128 -20.68 -4.49 22.33
CA GLN A 128 -21.20 -3.11 22.23
C GLN A 128 -20.33 -2.15 21.40
N THR A 129 -19.37 -2.66 20.62
CA THR A 129 -18.46 -1.83 19.81
C THR A 129 -19.04 -1.43 18.45
N GLY A 130 -20.07 -2.14 17.96
CA GLY A 130 -20.60 -1.98 16.60
C GLY A 130 -19.73 -2.61 15.51
N TYR A 131 -18.55 -3.18 15.84
CA TYR A 131 -17.63 -3.74 14.90
C TYR A 131 -17.23 -5.17 15.26
N LYS A 132 -17.06 -6.01 14.24
CA LYS A 132 -16.59 -7.40 14.40
C LYS A 132 -15.69 -7.80 13.23
N GLY A 133 -14.39 -7.95 13.52
CA GLY A 133 -13.38 -8.26 12.51
C GLY A 133 -12.74 -7.02 11.85
N ARG A 134 -11.91 -7.30 10.86
CA ARG A 134 -11.19 -6.30 10.06
C ARG A 134 -11.06 -6.80 8.63
N THR A 135 -11.06 -5.88 7.68
CA THR A 135 -10.75 -6.14 6.28
C THR A 135 -9.63 -5.25 5.79
N GLY A 136 -8.97 -5.63 4.70
CA GLY A 136 -7.92 -4.84 4.08
C GLY A 136 -8.48 -3.83 3.10
N VAL A 137 -7.92 -2.62 3.09
CA VAL A 137 -8.01 -1.67 1.98
C VAL A 137 -6.65 -1.55 1.33
N TYR A 138 -6.63 -1.38 0.03
CA TYR A 138 -5.43 -1.49 -0.77
C TYR A 138 -5.29 -0.34 -1.76
N GLU A 139 -4.05 0.02 -2.06
CA GLU A 139 -3.70 0.82 -3.23
C GLU A 139 -2.48 0.23 -3.91
N PHE A 140 -2.37 0.45 -5.21
CA PHE A 140 -1.34 -0.13 -6.06
C PHE A 140 -0.62 0.96 -6.83
N LEU A 141 0.71 0.94 -6.80
CA LEU A 141 1.56 1.77 -7.66
C LEU A 141 2.46 0.84 -8.48
N GLN A 142 2.14 0.69 -9.75
CA GLN A 142 3.01 -0.01 -10.70
C GLN A 142 4.04 0.97 -11.26
N MET A 143 5.31 0.58 -11.29
CA MET A 143 6.37 1.40 -11.86
C MET A 143 6.32 1.33 -13.40
N THR A 144 5.59 2.27 -13.98
CA THR A 144 5.49 2.45 -15.44
C THR A 144 6.64 3.32 -15.97
N LEU A 145 6.88 3.30 -17.28
CA LEU A 145 7.93 4.11 -17.90
C LEU A 145 7.87 5.60 -17.51
N PRO A 146 6.70 6.28 -17.51
CA PRO A 146 6.64 7.67 -17.05
C PRO A 146 7.08 7.88 -15.60
N LEU A 147 6.83 6.91 -14.70
CA LEU A 147 7.29 6.98 -13.32
C LEU A 147 8.80 6.74 -13.19
N VAL A 148 9.32 5.80 -13.97
CA VAL A 148 10.78 5.52 -14.04
C VAL A 148 11.51 6.73 -14.59
N ASP A 149 10.99 7.37 -15.63
CA ASP A 149 11.57 8.58 -16.25
C ASP A 149 11.54 9.76 -15.26
N ALA A 150 10.40 10.01 -14.62
CA ALA A 150 10.25 11.08 -13.62
C ALA A 150 11.20 10.85 -12.41
N MET A 151 11.35 9.62 -11.98
CA MET A 151 12.31 9.27 -10.94
C MET A 151 13.74 9.51 -11.41
N SER A 152 14.10 9.09 -12.62
CA SER A 152 15.45 9.23 -13.17
C SER A 152 15.82 10.71 -13.42
N ALA A 153 14.87 11.56 -13.70
CA ALA A 153 15.06 13.00 -13.86
C ALA A 153 15.39 13.74 -12.54
N GLN A 154 15.35 13.06 -11.41
CA GLN A 154 15.57 13.63 -10.07
C GLN A 154 14.61 14.78 -9.72
N ASP A 155 13.40 14.74 -10.27
CA ASP A 155 12.33 15.68 -9.98
C ASP A 155 11.26 15.03 -9.11
N PRO A 156 11.27 15.26 -7.78
CA PRO A 156 10.28 14.70 -6.86
C PRO A 156 8.85 15.18 -7.18
N THR A 157 8.71 16.38 -7.77
CA THR A 157 7.40 16.95 -8.12
C THR A 157 6.82 16.20 -9.32
N ALA A 158 7.63 15.97 -10.35
CA ALA A 158 7.23 15.21 -11.53
C ALA A 158 6.83 13.77 -11.15
N PHE A 159 7.62 13.11 -10.30
CA PHE A 159 7.29 11.78 -9.80
C PHE A 159 5.96 11.77 -9.03
N SER A 160 5.78 12.68 -8.08
CA SER A 160 4.55 12.75 -7.28
C SER A 160 3.31 13.03 -8.13
N LYS A 161 3.45 13.85 -9.18
CA LYS A 161 2.37 14.14 -10.13
C LYS A 161 2.02 12.89 -10.94
N ALA A 162 3.00 12.26 -11.56
CA ALA A 162 2.81 11.04 -12.36
C ALA A 162 2.22 9.90 -11.53
N ALA A 163 2.67 9.72 -10.28
CA ALA A 163 2.11 8.72 -9.37
C ALA A 163 0.64 8.98 -9.05
N ARG A 164 0.26 10.23 -8.76
CA ARG A 164 -1.15 10.60 -8.52
C ARG A 164 -2.03 10.36 -9.74
N GLU A 165 -1.55 10.75 -10.93
CA GLU A 165 -2.28 10.55 -12.18
C GLU A 165 -2.50 9.05 -12.45
N GLN A 166 -1.47 8.23 -12.27
CA GLN A 166 -1.56 6.78 -12.46
C GLN A 166 -2.47 6.10 -11.43
N MET A 167 -2.41 6.53 -10.17
CA MET A 167 -3.23 5.99 -9.09
C MET A 167 -4.63 6.59 -9.04
N ALA A 168 -4.99 7.51 -9.96
CA ALA A 168 -6.29 8.15 -9.99
C ALA A 168 -7.42 7.11 -9.91
N GLY A 169 -8.14 7.10 -8.79
CA GLY A 169 -9.19 6.14 -8.54
C GLY A 169 -8.81 4.82 -7.86
N ASN A 170 -7.53 4.62 -7.52
CA ASN A 170 -7.05 3.42 -6.83
C ASN A 170 -6.21 3.77 -5.58
N THR A 171 -6.69 4.71 -4.78
CA THR A 171 -6.07 5.08 -3.50
C THR A 171 -6.68 4.31 -2.34
N LEU A 172 -5.93 4.15 -1.25
CA LEU A 172 -6.44 3.55 0.01
C LEU A 172 -7.76 4.18 0.46
N ARG A 173 -7.88 5.52 0.31
CA ARG A 173 -9.08 6.26 0.70
C ARG A 173 -10.27 5.87 -0.17
N ARG A 174 -10.10 5.81 -1.49
CA ARG A 174 -11.17 5.44 -2.41
C ARG A 174 -11.60 3.98 -2.24
N ASP A 175 -10.67 3.10 -1.96
CA ASP A 175 -10.99 1.70 -1.66
C ASP A 175 -11.77 1.56 -0.35
N ALA A 176 -11.38 2.32 0.71
CA ALA A 176 -12.13 2.39 1.95
C ALA A 176 -13.56 2.92 1.77
N VAL A 177 -13.73 3.95 0.93
CA VAL A 177 -15.04 4.51 0.60
C VAL A 177 -15.92 3.49 -0.13
N ARG A 178 -15.36 2.78 -1.11
CA ARG A 178 -16.08 1.71 -1.81
C ARG A 178 -16.58 0.63 -0.85
N LEU A 179 -15.76 0.23 0.12
CA LEU A 179 -16.17 -0.74 1.15
C LEU A 179 -17.28 -0.18 2.04
N ALA A 180 -17.21 1.11 2.44
CA ALA A 180 -18.22 1.74 3.27
C ALA A 180 -19.59 1.85 2.57
N LEU A 181 -19.61 1.94 1.23
CA LEU A 181 -20.83 1.96 0.42
C LEU A 181 -21.36 0.55 0.11
N GLY A 182 -20.54 -0.47 0.25
CA GLY A 182 -20.93 -1.86 0.00
C GLY A 182 -21.57 -2.57 1.21
N GLY A 183 -21.61 -1.93 2.37
CA GLY A 183 -22.20 -2.46 3.60
C GLY A 183 -21.20 -3.25 4.44
#